data_73915c0c43210106dfb5d29f880669c2
#
_entry.id   73915c0c43210106dfb5d29f880669c2
#
_cell.length_a   1.000
_cell.length_b   1.000
_cell.length_c   1.000
_cell.angle_alpha   90.00
_cell.angle_beta   90.00
_cell.angle_gamma   90.00
#
_symmetry.space_group_name_H-M   'P 1'
#
loop_
_entity.id
_entity.type
_entity.pdbx_description
1 polymer ?
#
loop_
_entity_poly.entity_id
_entity_poly.type
_entity_poly.pdbx_seq_one_letter_code
_entity_poly.pdbx_strand_id
1 'polypeptide(L)'
;MRFWPVILLLVSPLVSAVTLDELQQRFTEQPVVRAHFEQIRTIKSLPQPLRSQGEMLIARDTGLLWDQKTPFPMRLMLDDTRMVQVINHQPPQVITAEDNPQMFQFNHLLRALFQADRTVLEQNFRIDFQDRGQGRWTLRLTPITTPLDKIFATIDLAGHTYLDTIQLNDKQGDRTDIALSQHQLTPATLTHDERQRFAAQ
;
A
#
# COMPACT_ATOMS: atom_id res chain seq x y z
N MET A 1 23.73 15.59 -61.58
CA MET A 1 23.68 15.71 -60.12
C MET A 1 22.29 15.23 -59.68
N ARG A 2 22.22 14.02 -59.12
CA ARG A 2 20.94 13.42 -58.63
C ARG A 2 20.93 13.56 -57.11
N PHE A 3 20.07 14.44 -56.60
CA PHE A 3 19.78 14.56 -55.19
C PHE A 3 18.83 13.42 -54.76
N TRP A 4 19.28 12.56 -53.87
CA TRP A 4 18.48 11.53 -53.20
C TRP A 4 17.93 12.11 -51.90
N PRO A 5 16.62 12.15 -51.70
CA PRO A 5 16.09 12.59 -50.39
C PRO A 5 16.28 11.48 -49.35
N VAL A 6 17.01 11.79 -48.28
CA VAL A 6 17.09 10.94 -47.08
C VAL A 6 15.80 11.12 -46.31
N ILE A 7 14.91 10.12 -46.35
CA ILE A 7 13.73 10.05 -45.51
C ILE A 7 14.20 9.61 -44.11
N LEU A 8 14.22 10.56 -43.17
CA LEU A 8 14.45 10.29 -41.78
C LEU A 8 13.16 9.69 -41.20
N LEU A 9 13.10 8.37 -41.04
CA LEU A 9 12.04 7.67 -40.30
C LEU A 9 12.18 8.00 -38.80
N LEU A 10 11.36 8.90 -38.32
CA LEU A 10 11.16 9.16 -36.89
C LEU A 10 10.46 7.92 -36.26
N VAL A 11 11.25 7.01 -35.72
CA VAL A 11 10.75 5.95 -34.86
C VAL A 11 10.37 6.59 -33.52
N SER A 12 9.10 6.94 -33.36
CA SER A 12 8.56 7.33 -32.09
C SER A 12 8.57 6.11 -31.16
N PRO A 13 9.21 6.17 -29.97
CA PRO A 13 9.10 5.09 -29.01
C PRO A 13 7.61 4.96 -28.62
N LEU A 14 7.04 3.79 -28.79
CA LEU A 14 5.75 3.42 -28.22
C LEU A 14 5.90 3.44 -26.70
N VAL A 15 5.54 4.54 -26.08
CA VAL A 15 5.41 4.61 -24.62
C VAL A 15 4.16 3.78 -24.29
N SER A 16 4.38 2.56 -23.81
CA SER A 16 3.29 1.73 -23.31
C SER A 16 2.67 2.42 -22.09
N ALA A 17 1.38 2.71 -22.17
CA ALA A 17 0.62 3.28 -21.06
C ALA A 17 0.48 2.21 -19.97
N VAL A 18 0.69 2.58 -18.71
CA VAL A 18 0.46 1.69 -17.56
C VAL A 18 -1.03 1.51 -17.37
N THR A 19 -1.48 0.27 -17.24
CA THR A 19 -2.88 -0.07 -16.91
C THR A 19 -3.00 -0.63 -15.51
N LEU A 20 -4.23 -0.63 -14.96
CA LEU A 20 -4.48 -1.23 -13.65
C LEU A 20 -4.18 -2.74 -13.64
N ASP A 21 -4.46 -3.44 -14.76
CA ASP A 21 -4.18 -4.88 -14.88
C ASP A 21 -2.66 -5.16 -14.89
N GLU A 22 -1.87 -4.34 -15.58
CA GLU A 22 -0.41 -4.44 -15.54
C GLU A 22 0.15 -4.14 -14.15
N LEU A 23 -0.45 -3.17 -13.45
CA LEU A 23 -0.07 -2.86 -12.08
C LEU A 23 -0.35 -4.03 -11.15
N GLN A 24 -1.54 -4.63 -11.24
CA GLN A 24 -1.92 -5.82 -10.48
C GLN A 24 -0.95 -6.97 -10.76
N GLN A 25 -0.68 -7.27 -12.03
CA GLN A 25 0.28 -8.32 -12.40
C GLN A 25 1.65 -8.06 -11.77
N ARG A 26 2.16 -6.84 -11.91
CA ARG A 26 3.47 -6.43 -11.36
C ARG A 26 3.54 -6.64 -9.85
N PHE A 27 2.48 -6.31 -9.12
CA PHE A 27 2.45 -6.46 -7.67
C PHE A 27 2.29 -7.92 -7.23
N THR A 28 1.50 -8.70 -7.97
CA THR A 28 1.30 -10.13 -7.68
C THR A 28 2.53 -11.00 -8.01
N GLU A 29 3.40 -10.55 -8.89
CA GLU A 29 4.68 -11.22 -9.20
C GLU A 29 5.69 -11.11 -8.05
N GLN A 30 5.48 -10.19 -7.10
CA GLN A 30 6.39 -9.97 -5.99
C GLN A 30 5.88 -10.68 -4.72
N PRO A 31 6.45 -11.84 -4.34
CA PRO A 31 5.97 -12.58 -3.18
C PRO A 31 6.28 -11.89 -1.85
N VAL A 32 7.36 -11.11 -1.80
CA VAL A 32 7.76 -10.34 -0.61
C VAL A 32 8.27 -8.96 -1.02
N VAL A 33 7.70 -7.93 -0.42
CA VAL A 33 8.10 -6.54 -0.59
C VAL A 33 8.44 -5.94 0.76
N ARG A 34 9.61 -5.33 0.88
CA ARG A 34 10.04 -4.56 2.04
C ARG A 34 10.18 -3.11 1.63
N ALA A 35 9.82 -2.20 2.52
CA ALA A 35 10.00 -0.77 2.29
C ALA A 35 10.20 -0.04 3.62
N HIS A 36 10.89 1.09 3.56
CA HIS A 36 10.86 2.09 4.62
C HIS A 36 9.62 2.97 4.44
N PHE A 37 8.91 3.29 5.54
CA PHE A 37 7.80 4.22 5.50
C PHE A 37 8.07 5.47 6.34
N GLU A 38 7.58 6.59 5.85
CA GLU A 38 7.39 7.83 6.60
C GLU A 38 5.90 8.18 6.57
N GLN A 39 5.31 8.39 7.73
CA GLN A 39 3.90 8.72 7.87
C GLN A 39 3.72 10.08 8.53
N ILE A 40 2.85 10.90 7.95
CA ILE A 40 2.41 12.18 8.52
C ILE A 40 0.89 12.12 8.67
N ARG A 41 0.42 12.21 9.89
CA ARG A 41 -1.00 12.26 10.19
C ARG A 41 -1.41 13.66 10.63
N THR A 42 -2.19 14.33 9.81
CA THR A 42 -2.77 15.63 10.08
C THR A 42 -4.18 15.43 10.66
N ILE A 43 -4.33 15.75 11.92
CA ILE A 43 -5.60 15.65 12.64
C ILE A 43 -6.15 17.07 12.80
N LYS A 44 -7.35 17.31 12.31
CA LYS A 44 -7.96 18.66 12.28
C LYS A 44 -8.02 19.34 13.66
N SER A 45 -8.18 18.56 14.72
CA SER A 45 -8.25 19.06 16.11
C SER A 45 -6.88 19.30 16.75
N LEU A 46 -5.78 18.90 16.11
CA LEU A 46 -4.43 19.07 16.63
C LEU A 46 -3.68 20.19 15.91
N PRO A 47 -2.90 21.02 16.65
CA PRO A 47 -2.16 22.13 16.06
C PRO A 47 -0.97 21.70 15.20
N GLN A 48 -0.46 20.49 15.40
CA GLN A 48 0.69 19.96 14.70
C GLN A 48 0.42 18.53 14.22
N PRO A 49 0.93 18.14 13.04
CA PRO A 49 0.80 16.78 12.55
C PRO A 49 1.65 15.81 13.37
N LEU A 50 1.14 14.59 13.51
CA LEU A 50 1.87 13.47 14.09
C LEU A 50 2.75 12.84 13.01
N ARG A 51 4.01 12.57 13.35
CA ARG A 51 4.98 11.95 12.44
C ARG A 51 5.44 10.62 13.00
N SER A 52 5.50 9.63 12.13
CA SER A 52 6.07 8.32 12.47
C SER A 52 6.85 7.77 11.28
N GLN A 53 7.78 6.88 11.55
CA GLN A 53 8.57 6.19 10.54
C GLN A 53 8.95 4.80 11.01
N GLY A 54 9.27 3.95 10.05
CA GLY A 54 9.65 2.58 10.33
C GLY A 54 9.79 1.74 9.07
N GLU A 55 9.58 0.46 9.22
CA GLU A 55 9.70 -0.53 8.16
C GLU A 55 8.38 -1.24 7.94
N MET A 56 8.09 -1.52 6.68
CA MET A 56 6.95 -2.31 6.25
C MET A 56 7.43 -3.53 5.50
N LEU A 57 6.79 -4.66 5.74
CA LEU A 57 6.99 -5.89 4.99
C LEU A 57 5.63 -6.46 4.62
N ILE A 58 5.46 -6.75 3.34
CA ILE A 58 4.30 -7.48 2.82
C ILE A 58 4.80 -8.80 2.26
N ALA A 59 4.26 -9.90 2.80
CA ALA A 59 4.44 -11.23 2.25
C ALA A 59 3.08 -11.74 1.78
N ARG A 60 2.93 -11.95 0.46
CA ARG A 60 1.65 -12.27 -0.18
C ARG A 60 0.89 -13.38 0.52
N ASP A 61 1.60 -14.47 0.84
CA ASP A 61 1.00 -15.68 1.41
C ASP A 61 1.01 -15.71 2.96
N THR A 62 1.55 -14.65 3.60
CA THR A 62 1.70 -14.61 5.06
C THR A 62 0.95 -13.43 5.68
N GLY A 63 1.11 -12.23 5.12
CA GLY A 63 0.46 -11.04 5.65
C GLY A 63 1.30 -9.77 5.57
N LEU A 64 0.94 -8.81 6.40
CA LEU A 64 1.58 -7.51 6.54
C LEU A 64 2.26 -7.40 7.91
N LEU A 65 3.48 -6.88 7.93
CA LEU A 65 4.18 -6.43 9.11
C LEU A 65 4.46 -4.94 8.98
N TRP A 66 4.00 -4.16 9.95
CA TRP A 66 4.25 -2.73 10.07
C TRP A 66 5.01 -2.48 11.36
N ASP A 67 6.28 -2.12 11.26
CA ASP A 67 7.20 -1.98 12.39
C ASP A 67 7.63 -0.52 12.56
N GLN A 68 6.81 0.25 13.27
CA GLN A 68 7.10 1.66 13.59
C GLN A 68 8.26 1.74 14.59
N LYS A 69 9.23 2.60 14.31
CA LYS A 69 10.40 2.84 15.17
C LYS A 69 10.25 4.12 15.98
N THR A 70 9.73 5.16 15.36
CA THR A 70 9.55 6.48 15.98
C THR A 70 8.12 6.99 15.80
N PRO A 71 7.59 7.83 16.71
CA PRO A 71 8.22 8.37 17.95
C PRO A 71 8.30 7.34 19.09
N PHE A 72 7.55 6.26 19.02
CA PHE A 72 7.60 5.13 19.96
C PHE A 72 7.50 3.80 19.18
N PRO A 73 8.14 2.75 19.67
CA PRO A 73 8.07 1.45 19.01
C PRO A 73 6.64 0.88 19.03
N MET A 74 6.15 0.54 17.86
CA MET A 74 4.87 -0.15 17.70
C MET A 74 5.02 -1.16 16.56
N ARG A 75 4.58 -2.37 16.78
CA ARG A 75 4.51 -3.40 15.74
C ARG A 75 3.06 -3.80 15.53
N LEU A 76 2.66 -3.82 14.28
CA LEU A 76 1.39 -4.37 13.83
C LEU A 76 1.69 -5.53 12.89
N MET A 77 1.20 -6.70 13.22
CA MET A 77 1.20 -7.88 12.36
C MET A 77 -0.23 -8.20 11.99
N LEU A 78 -0.42 -8.51 10.71
CA LEU A 78 -1.74 -8.74 10.14
C LEU A 78 -1.68 -9.93 9.19
N ASP A 79 -2.44 -10.98 9.48
CA ASP A 79 -2.66 -12.11 8.59
C ASP A 79 -4.17 -12.31 8.30
N ASP A 80 -4.56 -13.42 7.70
CA ASP A 80 -5.96 -13.69 7.34
C ASP A 80 -6.86 -13.96 8.54
N THR A 81 -6.29 -14.29 9.70
CA THR A 81 -7.02 -14.78 10.87
C THR A 81 -6.92 -13.86 12.08
N ARG A 82 -5.86 -13.07 12.17
CA ARG A 82 -5.59 -12.25 13.35
C ARG A 82 -4.81 -10.98 13.02
N MET A 83 -4.99 -10.01 13.86
CA MET A 83 -4.14 -8.83 13.99
C MET A 83 -3.46 -8.86 15.36
N VAL A 84 -2.15 -8.71 15.38
CA VAL A 84 -1.37 -8.62 16.61
C VAL A 84 -0.73 -7.25 16.68
N GLN A 85 -0.98 -6.53 17.76
CA GLN A 85 -0.39 -5.22 18.02
C GLN A 85 0.47 -5.26 19.28
N VAL A 86 1.70 -4.75 19.19
CA VAL A 86 2.63 -4.59 20.31
C VAL A 86 3.04 -3.13 20.38
N ILE A 87 2.78 -2.46 21.51
CA ILE A 87 3.13 -1.04 21.74
C ILE A 87 4.10 -0.96 22.90
N ASN A 88 5.24 -0.28 22.70
CA ASN A 88 6.23 -0.03 23.76
C ASN A 88 6.63 -1.28 24.57
N HIS A 89 6.80 -2.41 23.88
CA HIS A 89 7.15 -3.70 24.50
C HIS A 89 6.12 -4.23 25.51
N GLN A 90 4.90 -3.72 25.48
CA GLN A 90 3.78 -4.25 26.26
C GLN A 90 3.36 -5.63 25.74
N PRO A 91 2.60 -6.40 26.53
CA PRO A 91 2.06 -7.67 26.05
C PRO A 91 1.28 -7.48 24.75
N PRO A 92 1.38 -8.42 23.81
CA PRO A 92 0.66 -8.37 22.56
C PRO A 92 -0.85 -8.27 22.76
N GLN A 93 -1.50 -7.38 22.02
CA GLN A 93 -2.95 -7.35 21.88
C GLN A 93 -3.29 -8.13 20.62
N VAL A 94 -4.02 -9.22 20.78
CA VAL A 94 -4.46 -10.06 19.68
C VAL A 94 -5.94 -9.82 19.42
N ILE A 95 -6.28 -9.52 18.18
CA ILE A 95 -7.66 -9.36 17.73
C ILE A 95 -7.87 -10.40 16.62
N THR A 96 -8.88 -11.26 16.79
CA THR A 96 -9.21 -12.30 15.82
C THR A 96 -10.37 -11.90 14.92
N ALA A 97 -10.54 -12.61 13.81
CA ALA A 97 -11.68 -12.40 12.91
C ALA A 97 -13.02 -12.71 13.59
N GLU A 98 -13.03 -13.61 14.56
CA GLU A 98 -14.22 -13.96 15.36
C GLU A 98 -14.60 -12.83 16.31
N ASP A 99 -13.60 -12.15 16.92
CA ASP A 99 -13.83 -11.06 17.86
C ASP A 99 -14.28 -9.77 17.15
N ASN A 100 -13.74 -9.50 15.98
CA ASN A 100 -14.04 -8.27 15.24
C ASN A 100 -14.10 -8.48 13.71
N PRO A 101 -15.18 -9.06 13.19
CA PRO A 101 -15.31 -9.33 11.75
C PRO A 101 -15.19 -8.10 10.86
N GLN A 102 -15.63 -6.92 11.33
CA GLN A 102 -15.56 -5.68 10.57
C GLN A 102 -14.12 -5.20 10.38
N MET A 103 -13.27 -5.35 11.41
CA MET A 103 -11.86 -5.03 11.30
C MET A 103 -11.15 -5.93 10.31
N PHE A 104 -11.52 -7.22 10.26
CA PHE A 104 -10.93 -8.17 9.31
C PHE A 104 -11.36 -7.92 7.87
N GLN A 105 -12.56 -7.43 7.61
CA GLN A 105 -12.91 -6.92 6.30
C GLN A 105 -12.01 -5.75 5.89
N PHE A 106 -11.71 -4.83 6.81
CA PHE A 106 -10.76 -3.74 6.56
C PHE A 106 -9.35 -4.28 6.28
N ASN A 107 -8.88 -5.27 7.00
CA ASN A 107 -7.59 -5.90 6.81
C ASN A 107 -7.47 -6.58 5.43
N HIS A 108 -8.51 -7.29 5.02
CA HIS A 108 -8.58 -7.89 3.69
C HIS A 108 -8.47 -6.83 2.60
N LEU A 109 -9.11 -5.68 2.79
CA LEU A 109 -9.04 -4.55 1.88
C LEU A 109 -7.65 -3.89 1.87
N LEU A 110 -6.98 -3.77 3.01
CA LEU A 110 -5.59 -3.29 3.05
C LEU A 110 -4.67 -4.19 2.22
N ARG A 111 -4.79 -5.50 2.37
CA ARG A 111 -4.01 -6.44 1.54
C ARG A 111 -4.34 -6.28 0.05
N ALA A 112 -5.61 -6.16 -0.31
CA ALA A 112 -6.02 -5.93 -1.69
C ALA A 112 -5.46 -4.62 -2.27
N LEU A 113 -5.35 -3.56 -1.46
CA LEU A 113 -4.71 -2.30 -1.84
C LEU A 113 -3.24 -2.51 -2.20
N PHE A 114 -2.50 -3.22 -1.35
CA PHE A 114 -1.08 -3.47 -1.59
C PHE A 114 -0.82 -4.46 -2.73
N GLN A 115 -1.78 -5.30 -3.06
CA GLN A 115 -1.69 -6.26 -4.16
C GLN A 115 -2.35 -5.74 -5.45
N ALA A 116 -2.96 -4.56 -5.40
CA ALA A 116 -3.79 -4.00 -6.47
C ALA A 116 -4.84 -5.01 -7.00
N ASP A 117 -5.43 -5.81 -6.09
CA ASP A 117 -6.44 -6.81 -6.46
C ASP A 117 -7.70 -6.13 -7.00
N ARG A 118 -7.77 -6.07 -8.32
CA ARG A 118 -8.84 -5.37 -9.04
C ARG A 118 -10.23 -5.85 -8.65
N THR A 119 -10.42 -7.17 -8.52
CA THR A 119 -11.74 -7.73 -8.20
C THR A 119 -12.23 -7.26 -6.84
N VAL A 120 -11.38 -7.34 -5.83
CA VAL A 120 -11.71 -6.87 -4.47
C VAL A 120 -11.86 -5.35 -4.44
N LEU A 121 -11.03 -4.62 -5.18
CA LEU A 121 -11.11 -3.16 -5.25
C LEU A 121 -12.41 -2.69 -5.91
N GLU A 122 -12.83 -3.26 -7.04
CA GLU A 122 -14.06 -2.90 -7.74
C GLU A 122 -15.33 -3.19 -6.94
N GLN A 123 -15.30 -4.21 -6.10
CA GLN A 123 -16.42 -4.55 -5.22
C GLN A 123 -16.61 -3.53 -4.09
N ASN A 124 -15.55 -2.86 -3.65
CA ASN A 124 -15.55 -2.03 -2.46
C ASN A 124 -15.33 -0.54 -2.74
N PHE A 125 -14.85 -0.21 -3.94
CA PHE A 125 -14.50 1.16 -4.31
C PHE A 125 -14.96 1.52 -5.73
N ARG A 126 -15.26 2.78 -5.92
CA ARG A 126 -15.20 3.39 -7.24
C ARG A 126 -13.73 3.70 -7.53
N ILE A 127 -13.25 3.18 -8.66
CA ILE A 127 -11.84 3.25 -9.08
C ILE A 127 -11.68 4.34 -10.13
N ASP A 128 -10.71 5.24 -9.92
CA ASP A 128 -10.20 6.18 -10.93
C ASP A 128 -8.69 5.95 -11.05
N PHE A 129 -8.31 5.22 -12.10
CA PHE A 129 -6.92 4.94 -12.43
C PHE A 129 -6.45 5.85 -13.56
N GLN A 130 -5.27 6.45 -13.41
CA GLN A 130 -4.69 7.33 -14.42
C GLN A 130 -3.21 6.99 -14.64
N ASP A 131 -2.86 6.71 -15.87
CA ASP A 131 -1.47 6.74 -16.33
C ASP A 131 -0.99 8.19 -16.38
N ARG A 132 0.13 8.46 -15.72
CA ARG A 132 0.77 9.79 -15.65
C ARG A 132 1.97 9.92 -16.59
N GLY A 133 2.18 8.92 -17.43
CA GLY A 133 3.31 8.84 -18.33
C GLY A 133 4.63 8.47 -17.63
N GLN A 134 5.59 7.99 -18.43
CA GLN A 134 6.90 7.55 -17.95
C GLN A 134 6.83 6.45 -16.87
N GLY A 135 5.82 5.57 -16.93
CA GLY A 135 5.59 4.50 -15.96
C GLY A 135 5.00 4.95 -14.63
N ARG A 136 4.71 6.24 -14.45
CA ARG A 136 4.03 6.77 -13.26
C ARG A 136 2.54 6.60 -13.37
N TRP A 137 1.90 6.33 -12.25
CA TRP A 137 0.46 6.11 -12.17
C TRP A 137 -0.14 6.71 -10.90
N THR A 138 -1.44 6.98 -10.94
CA THR A 138 -2.24 7.34 -9.77
C THR A 138 -3.51 6.51 -9.77
N LEU A 139 -3.94 6.12 -8.57
CA LEU A 139 -5.15 5.34 -8.36
C LEU A 139 -5.93 5.98 -7.21
N ARG A 140 -7.11 6.55 -7.52
CA ARG A 140 -8.04 7.05 -6.52
C ARG A 140 -9.14 6.04 -6.28
N LEU A 141 -9.35 5.72 -5.03
CA LEU A 141 -10.36 4.81 -4.54
C LEU A 141 -11.36 5.58 -3.68
N THR A 142 -12.63 5.59 -4.12
CA THR A 142 -13.73 6.16 -3.33
C THR A 142 -14.55 5.00 -2.77
N PRO A 143 -14.60 4.80 -1.44
CA PRO A 143 -15.32 3.69 -0.85
C PRO A 143 -16.82 3.73 -1.18
N ILE A 144 -17.38 2.57 -1.50
CA ILE A 144 -18.82 2.39 -1.80
C ILE A 144 -19.51 1.40 -0.86
N THR A 145 -18.74 0.71 -0.01
CA THR A 145 -19.27 -0.29 0.94
C THR A 145 -18.97 0.09 2.39
N THR A 146 -19.88 -0.26 3.30
CA THR A 146 -19.69 -0.10 4.75
C THR A 146 -18.76 -1.19 5.27
N PRO A 147 -17.83 -0.85 6.22
CA PRO A 147 -17.73 0.41 6.99
C PRO A 147 -16.86 1.49 6.34
N LEU A 148 -16.17 1.21 5.23
CA LEU A 148 -15.17 2.11 4.65
C LEU A 148 -15.76 3.45 4.20
N ASP A 149 -16.97 3.41 3.63
CA ASP A 149 -17.70 4.60 3.20
C ASP A 149 -18.08 5.56 4.35
N LYS A 150 -18.04 5.08 5.59
CA LYS A 150 -18.25 5.89 6.80
C LYS A 150 -16.96 6.50 7.35
N ILE A 151 -15.83 5.87 7.05
CA ILE A 151 -14.51 6.25 7.56
C ILE A 151 -13.79 7.16 6.57
N PHE A 152 -13.61 6.71 5.34
CA PHE A 152 -12.82 7.40 4.33
C PHE A 152 -13.67 8.14 3.28
N ALA A 153 -13.23 9.34 2.94
CA ALA A 153 -13.71 10.06 1.77
C ALA A 153 -13.04 9.52 0.51
N THR A 154 -11.70 9.40 0.51
CA THR A 154 -10.90 8.82 -0.57
C THR A 154 -9.64 8.16 -0.02
N ILE A 155 -9.13 7.19 -0.77
CA ILE A 155 -7.79 6.62 -0.62
C ILE A 155 -7.08 6.86 -1.94
N ASP A 156 -5.99 7.62 -1.91
CA ASP A 156 -5.21 7.96 -3.10
C ASP A 156 -3.86 7.24 -3.05
N LEU A 157 -3.56 6.48 -4.08
CA LEU A 157 -2.32 5.75 -4.26
C LEU A 157 -1.56 6.33 -5.45
N ALA A 158 -0.25 6.40 -5.36
CA ALA A 158 0.59 6.77 -6.48
C ALA A 158 1.92 6.02 -6.45
N GLY A 159 2.50 5.83 -7.62
CA GLY A 159 3.77 5.17 -7.73
C GLY A 159 4.35 5.18 -9.13
N HIS A 160 5.47 4.50 -9.26
CA HIS A 160 6.14 4.24 -10.52
C HIS A 160 6.26 2.72 -10.73
N THR A 161 7.39 2.12 -10.41
CA THR A 161 7.57 0.67 -10.43
C THR A 161 6.84 0.00 -9.26
N TYR A 162 6.80 0.67 -8.13
CA TYR A 162 6.18 0.24 -6.88
C TYR A 162 5.12 1.24 -6.43
N LEU A 163 4.45 0.91 -5.34
CA LEU A 163 3.63 1.86 -4.59
C LEU A 163 4.56 2.78 -3.80
N ASP A 164 4.53 4.08 -4.12
CA ASP A 164 5.42 5.07 -3.50
C ASP A 164 4.69 5.91 -2.45
N THR A 165 3.40 6.20 -2.66
CA THR A 165 2.62 7.01 -1.73
C THR A 165 1.21 6.49 -1.53
N ILE A 166 0.73 6.62 -0.28
CA ILE A 166 -0.65 6.37 0.11
C ILE A 166 -1.16 7.61 0.83
N GLN A 167 -2.29 8.14 0.42
CA GLN A 167 -2.97 9.22 1.12
C GLN A 167 -4.36 8.77 1.52
N LEU A 168 -4.64 8.78 2.82
CA LEU A 168 -5.94 8.47 3.39
C LEU A 168 -6.62 9.79 3.78
N ASN A 169 -7.74 10.09 3.16
CA ASN A 169 -8.57 11.23 3.50
C ASN A 169 -9.83 10.71 4.20
N ASP A 170 -9.99 11.04 5.48
CA ASP A 170 -11.18 10.61 6.19
C ASP A 170 -12.34 11.61 6.07
N LYS A 171 -13.53 11.18 6.46
CA LYS A 171 -14.73 12.01 6.38
C LYS A 171 -14.81 13.10 7.44
N GLN A 172 -13.99 13.03 8.47
CA GLN A 172 -13.92 14.05 9.53
C GLN A 172 -12.97 15.18 9.17
N GLY A 173 -12.22 15.01 8.09
CA GLY A 173 -11.25 15.97 7.56
C GLY A 173 -9.83 15.75 8.05
N ASP A 174 -9.56 14.61 8.67
CA ASP A 174 -8.21 14.16 8.97
C ASP A 174 -7.56 13.57 7.71
N ARG A 175 -6.24 13.62 7.66
CA ARG A 175 -5.46 13.09 6.55
C ARG A 175 -4.23 12.35 7.05
N THR A 176 -3.97 11.20 6.44
CA THR A 176 -2.74 10.45 6.66
C THR A 176 -2.00 10.32 5.33
N ASP A 177 -0.78 10.82 5.27
CA ASP A 177 0.14 10.68 4.15
C ASP A 177 1.22 9.68 4.53
N ILE A 178 1.42 8.65 3.71
CA ILE A 178 2.46 7.63 3.86
C ILE A 178 3.33 7.66 2.62
N ALA A 179 4.62 7.88 2.79
CA ALA A 179 5.62 7.74 1.76
C ALA A 179 6.39 6.43 1.97
N LEU A 180 6.51 5.64 0.91
CA LEU A 180 7.25 4.38 0.88
C LEU A 180 8.53 4.58 0.06
N SER A 181 9.64 4.09 0.56
CA SER A 181 10.95 4.22 -0.07
C SER A 181 11.82 3.01 0.20
N GLN A 182 12.99 2.95 -0.44
CA GLN A 182 13.97 1.88 -0.24
C GLN A 182 13.38 0.47 -0.45
N HIS A 183 12.54 0.31 -1.47
CA HIS A 183 11.90 -0.96 -1.78
C HIS A 183 12.93 -2.07 -2.02
N GLN A 184 12.75 -3.23 -1.37
CA GLN A 184 13.58 -4.41 -1.49
C GLN A 184 12.72 -5.63 -1.77
N LEU A 185 13.02 -6.33 -2.87
CA LEU A 185 12.32 -7.54 -3.30
C LEU A 185 13.12 -8.81 -3.02
N THR A 186 14.38 -8.66 -2.65
CA THR A 186 15.28 -9.76 -2.36
C THR A 186 15.65 -9.83 -0.89
N PRO A 187 15.67 -11.02 -0.28
CA PRO A 187 15.26 -12.30 -0.86
C PRO A 187 13.75 -12.34 -1.14
N ALA A 188 13.35 -13.12 -2.16
CA ALA A 188 11.94 -13.28 -2.54
C ALA A 188 11.12 -14.14 -1.54
N THR A 189 11.77 -14.60 -0.48
CA THR A 189 11.17 -15.35 0.64
C THR A 189 11.43 -14.61 1.94
N LEU A 190 10.62 -14.90 2.95
CA LEU A 190 10.85 -14.37 4.30
C LEU A 190 12.17 -14.92 4.87
N THR A 191 12.95 -14.06 5.48
CA THR A 191 14.11 -14.46 6.29
C THR A 191 13.67 -15.22 7.54
N HIS A 192 14.61 -15.82 8.27
CA HIS A 192 14.29 -16.50 9.52
C HIS A 192 13.69 -15.54 10.55
N ASP A 193 14.30 -14.36 10.71
CA ASP A 193 13.83 -13.34 11.66
C ASP A 193 12.45 -12.79 11.30
N GLU A 194 12.19 -12.60 10.01
CA GLU A 194 10.86 -12.15 9.56
C GLU A 194 9.79 -13.19 9.85
N ARG A 195 10.06 -14.46 9.60
CA ARG A 195 9.15 -15.56 9.98
C ARG A 195 8.88 -15.58 11.49
N GLN A 196 9.92 -15.37 12.30
CA GLN A 196 9.75 -15.31 13.75
C GLN A 196 8.85 -14.12 14.17
N ARG A 197 8.99 -12.96 13.51
CA ARG A 197 8.13 -11.80 13.80
C ARG A 197 6.66 -12.06 13.49
N PHE A 198 6.36 -12.82 12.43
CA PHE A 198 4.99 -13.27 12.13
C PHE A 198 4.51 -14.35 13.10
N ALA A 199 5.38 -15.18 13.62
CA ALA A 199 5.06 -16.24 14.57
C ALA A 199 4.97 -15.74 16.02
N ALA A 200 5.58 -14.59 16.35
CA ALA A 200 5.57 -14.03 17.70
C ALA A 200 4.15 -13.60 18.08
N GLN A 201 3.62 -14.27 19.09
CA GLN A 201 2.33 -14.00 19.73
C GLN A 201 2.53 -13.14 20.96
#